data_d0559d215c4e4254f421b23d4a3f5d95
#
_entry.id   d0559d215c4e4254f421b23d4a3f5d95
#
_cell.length_a   1.000
_cell.length_b   1.000
_cell.length_c   1.000
_cell.angle_alpha   90.00
_cell.angle_beta   90.00
_cell.angle_gamma   90.00
#
_symmetry.space_group_name_H-M   'P 1'
#
loop_
_entity.id
_entity.type
_entity.pdbx_description
1 polymer ?
#
loop_
_entity_poly.entity_id
_entity_poly.type
_entity_poly.pdbx_seq_one_letter_code
_entity_poly.pdbx_strand_id
1 'polypeptide(L)'
;MSDHLSTTLSALADPTRRGILARLSRGEATVSELAEPYDMSMAAVSKHLKVLEKAGLISRGKEAQWRPCKLEAAPMREVADWVENYRRFWEESLDRLGDYLAELQKGDSGGSRN
;
A
#
# COMPACT_ATOMS: atom_id res chain seq x y z
N MET A 1 -2.92 -23.72 -4.27
CA MET A 1 -1.75 -23.09 -4.89
C MET A 1 -1.94 -21.59 -4.92
N SER A 2 -0.95 -20.89 -4.42
CA SER A 2 -1.00 -19.43 -4.33
C SER A 2 -0.44 -18.84 -5.62
N ASP A 3 -1.18 -17.98 -6.26
CA ASP A 3 -0.67 -17.25 -7.41
C ASP A 3 0.13 -16.02 -6.92
N HIS A 4 0.81 -15.36 -7.83
CA HIS A 4 1.64 -14.22 -7.49
C HIS A 4 0.84 -13.05 -6.91
N LEU A 5 -0.33 -12.80 -7.46
CA LEU A 5 -1.20 -11.73 -6.97
C LEU A 5 -1.62 -12.00 -5.52
N SER A 6 -2.01 -13.23 -5.22
CA SER A 6 -2.41 -13.60 -3.85
C SER A 6 -1.25 -13.45 -2.88
N THR A 7 -0.05 -13.82 -3.30
CA THR A 7 1.15 -13.65 -2.48
C THR A 7 1.40 -12.18 -2.17
N THR A 8 1.27 -11.33 -3.17
CA THR A 8 1.44 -9.88 -2.99
C THR A 8 0.38 -9.32 -2.05
N LEU A 9 -0.89 -9.68 -2.28
CA LEU A 9 -1.99 -9.20 -1.43
C LEU A 9 -1.82 -9.64 0.01
N SER A 10 -1.37 -10.88 0.22
CA SER A 10 -1.11 -11.38 1.56
C SER A 10 -0.02 -10.57 2.25
N ALA A 11 1.05 -10.25 1.53
CA ALA A 11 2.13 -9.42 2.09
C ALA A 11 1.62 -8.02 2.45
N LEU A 12 0.68 -7.49 1.69
CA LEU A 12 0.10 -6.17 1.93
C LEU A 12 -0.96 -6.16 3.02
N ALA A 13 -1.37 -7.31 3.51
CA ALA A 13 -2.45 -7.40 4.49
C ALA A 13 -2.04 -6.92 5.88
N ASP A 14 -0.76 -6.78 6.15
CA ASP A 14 -0.27 -6.36 7.45
C ASP A 14 0.08 -4.87 7.47
N PRO A 15 -0.38 -4.11 8.48
CA PRO A 15 -0.11 -2.66 8.52
C PRO A 15 1.37 -2.32 8.68
N THR A 16 2.14 -3.11 9.42
CA THR A 16 3.57 -2.86 9.57
C THR A 16 4.28 -3.01 8.22
N ARG A 17 3.93 -4.03 7.46
CA ARG A 17 4.52 -4.23 6.14
C ARG A 17 4.16 -3.10 5.19
N ARG A 18 2.91 -2.62 5.23
CA ARG A 18 2.54 -1.46 4.43
C ARG A 18 3.31 -0.21 4.83
N GLY A 19 3.56 -0.03 6.12
CA GLY A 19 4.37 1.09 6.61
C GLY A 19 5.80 1.02 6.12
N ILE A 20 6.39 -0.16 6.13
CA ILE A 20 7.74 -0.38 5.62
C ILE A 20 7.82 0.00 4.14
N LEU A 21 6.85 -0.46 3.35
CA LEU A 21 6.82 -0.14 1.92
C LEU A 21 6.65 1.36 1.69
N ALA A 22 5.82 2.02 2.49
CA ALA A 22 5.65 3.47 2.40
C ALA A 22 6.96 4.19 2.66
N ARG A 23 7.73 3.73 3.65
CA ARG A 23 9.04 4.31 3.94
C ARG A 23 10.00 4.11 2.75
N LEU A 24 9.99 2.89 2.18
CA LEU A 24 10.89 2.56 1.07
C LEU A 24 10.51 3.27 -0.22
N SER A 25 9.27 3.74 -0.35
CA SER A 25 8.88 4.54 -1.50
C SER A 25 9.61 5.88 -1.56
N ARG A 26 10.20 6.30 -0.44
CA ARG A 26 10.98 7.54 -0.37
C ARG A 26 12.47 7.31 -0.54
N GLY A 27 12.91 6.09 -0.70
CA GLY A 27 14.31 5.76 -0.90
C GLY A 27 14.72 4.52 -0.12
N GLU A 28 15.87 3.99 -0.45
CA GLU A 28 16.43 2.83 0.23
C GLU A 28 16.59 3.08 1.72
N ALA A 29 16.52 2.02 2.51
CA ALA A 29 16.73 2.09 3.95
C ALA A 29 17.30 0.79 4.46
N THR A 30 18.11 0.88 5.50
CA THR A 30 18.63 -0.29 6.19
C THR A 30 17.57 -0.88 7.10
N VAL A 31 17.79 -2.13 7.54
CA VAL A 31 16.88 -2.78 8.47
C VAL A 31 16.73 -1.96 9.75
N SER A 32 17.83 -1.40 10.27
CA SER A 32 17.78 -0.56 11.46
C SER A 32 16.92 0.66 11.29
N GLU A 33 17.06 1.32 10.14
CA GLU A 33 16.22 2.48 9.82
C GLU A 33 14.75 2.12 9.73
N LEU A 34 14.46 0.96 9.14
CA LEU A 34 13.09 0.50 9.00
C LEU A 34 12.48 0.09 10.34
N ALA A 35 13.29 -0.42 11.24
CA ALA A 35 12.83 -0.85 12.56
C ALA A 35 12.57 0.30 13.53
N GLU A 36 13.24 1.42 13.32
CA GLU A 36 13.24 2.53 14.28
C GLU A 36 11.86 2.99 14.72
N PRO A 37 10.89 3.21 13.82
CA PRO A 37 9.58 3.72 14.25
C PRO A 37 8.68 2.67 14.91
N TYR A 38 9.11 1.41 14.98
CA TYR A 38 8.26 0.35 15.48
C TYR A 38 8.77 -0.18 16.83
N ASP A 39 7.84 -0.42 17.73
CA ASP A 39 8.13 -1.03 19.01
C ASP A 39 8.05 -2.54 18.87
N MET A 40 9.04 -3.11 18.18
CA MET A 40 9.10 -4.55 17.98
C MET A 40 10.57 -4.97 17.85
N SER A 41 10.82 -6.25 18.07
CA SER A 41 12.17 -6.78 18.00
C SER A 41 12.72 -6.77 16.57
N MET A 42 14.04 -6.76 16.43
CA MET A 42 14.68 -6.88 15.14
C MET A 42 14.30 -8.19 14.45
N ALA A 43 14.10 -9.25 15.22
CA ALA A 43 13.65 -10.52 14.65
C ALA A 43 12.27 -10.39 14.02
N ALA A 44 11.37 -9.66 14.66
CA ALA A 44 10.04 -9.44 14.13
C ALA A 44 10.08 -8.59 12.84
N VAL A 45 10.89 -7.54 12.84
CA VAL A 45 11.08 -6.73 11.64
C VAL A 45 11.66 -7.58 10.53
N SER A 46 12.65 -8.40 10.82
CA SER A 46 13.27 -9.28 9.82
C SER A 46 12.26 -10.25 9.22
N LYS A 47 11.31 -10.76 10.02
CA LYS A 47 10.25 -11.64 9.50
C LYS A 47 9.36 -10.90 8.51
N HIS A 48 8.99 -9.67 8.83
CA HIS A 48 8.20 -8.85 7.89
C HIS A 48 8.96 -8.61 6.59
N LEU A 49 10.26 -8.33 6.69
CA LEU A 49 11.08 -8.11 5.51
C LEU A 49 11.19 -9.36 4.64
N LYS A 50 11.29 -10.54 5.26
CA LYS A 50 11.32 -11.80 4.52
C LYS A 50 10.03 -12.03 3.75
N VAL A 51 8.89 -11.72 4.36
CA VAL A 51 7.60 -11.83 3.67
C VAL A 51 7.57 -10.91 2.45
N LEU A 52 8.00 -9.67 2.62
CA LEU A 52 8.02 -8.69 1.54
C LEU A 52 9.00 -9.11 0.44
N GLU A 53 10.16 -9.61 0.81
CA GLU A 53 11.17 -10.06 -0.14
C GLU A 53 10.68 -11.26 -0.94
N LYS A 54 10.04 -12.22 -0.27
CA LYS A 54 9.50 -13.40 -0.91
C LYS A 54 8.39 -13.05 -1.89
N ALA A 55 7.62 -12.01 -1.60
CA ALA A 55 6.59 -11.51 -2.51
C ALA A 55 7.15 -10.68 -3.65
N GLY A 56 8.45 -10.40 -3.63
CA GLY A 56 9.08 -9.59 -4.68
C GLY A 56 8.84 -8.10 -4.53
N LEU A 57 8.31 -7.66 -3.38
CA LEU A 57 8.02 -6.25 -3.13
C LEU A 57 9.24 -5.44 -2.71
N ILE A 58 10.26 -6.12 -2.22
CA ILE A 58 11.54 -5.48 -1.89
C ILE A 58 12.68 -6.36 -2.37
N SER A 59 13.82 -5.73 -2.59
CA SER A 59 15.09 -6.43 -2.81
C SER A 59 16.09 -5.94 -1.79
N ARG A 60 17.14 -6.70 -1.59
CA ARG A 60 18.17 -6.34 -0.64
C ARG A 60 19.51 -6.20 -1.35
N GLY A 61 20.23 -5.14 -0.99
CA GLY A 61 21.56 -4.91 -1.53
C GLY A 61 22.53 -6.02 -1.16
N LYS A 62 23.62 -6.13 -1.92
CA LYS A 62 24.60 -7.20 -1.74
C LYS A 62 25.73 -6.82 -0.78
N GLU A 63 25.79 -5.58 -0.36
CA GLU A 63 26.84 -5.13 0.54
C GLU A 63 26.62 -5.69 1.93
N ALA A 64 27.60 -6.45 2.41
CA ALA A 64 27.44 -7.27 3.59
C ALA A 64 27.07 -6.51 4.86
N GLN A 65 27.52 -5.27 5.01
CA GLN A 65 27.28 -4.52 6.23
C GLN A 65 26.01 -3.67 6.20
N TRP A 66 25.64 -3.23 5.04
CA TRP A 66 24.54 -2.26 4.93
C TRP A 66 23.26 -2.87 4.37
N ARG A 67 23.38 -3.83 3.50
CA ARG A 67 22.26 -4.54 2.86
C ARG A 67 20.97 -3.71 2.86
N PRO A 68 20.98 -2.54 2.22
CA PRO A 68 19.79 -1.70 2.22
C PRO A 68 18.64 -2.41 1.52
N CYS A 69 17.44 -2.13 1.99
CA CYS A 69 16.23 -2.62 1.35
C CYS A 69 15.77 -1.58 0.32
N LYS A 70 15.28 -2.07 -0.80
CA LYS A 70 14.81 -1.23 -1.88
C LYS A 70 13.44 -1.70 -2.32
N LEU A 71 12.54 -0.76 -2.56
CA LEU A 71 11.21 -1.07 -3.08
C LEU A 71 11.29 -1.58 -4.51
N GLU A 72 10.58 -2.68 -4.78
CA GLU A 72 10.39 -3.19 -6.13
C GLU A 72 8.92 -3.01 -6.48
N ALA A 73 8.66 -2.16 -7.46
CA ALA A 73 7.29 -1.73 -7.75
C ALA A 73 6.48 -2.71 -8.59
N ALA A 74 7.13 -3.68 -9.25
CA ALA A 74 6.42 -4.56 -10.20
C ALA A 74 5.23 -5.30 -9.60
N PRO A 75 5.32 -5.93 -8.41
CA PRO A 75 4.13 -6.58 -7.84
C PRO A 75 3.01 -5.60 -7.51
N MET A 76 3.35 -4.38 -7.11
CA MET A 76 2.34 -3.35 -6.86
C MET A 76 1.62 -2.97 -8.15
N ARG A 77 2.33 -2.96 -9.26
CA ARG A 77 1.73 -2.70 -10.56
C ARG A 77 0.70 -3.76 -10.92
N GLU A 78 0.99 -5.02 -10.61
CA GLU A 78 0.03 -6.10 -10.84
C GLU A 78 -1.23 -5.90 -10.01
N VAL A 79 -1.09 -5.46 -8.76
CA VAL A 79 -2.24 -5.16 -7.91
C VAL A 79 -3.05 -4.02 -8.51
N ALA A 80 -2.39 -2.96 -8.94
CA ALA A 80 -3.04 -1.81 -9.55
C ALA A 80 -3.81 -2.22 -10.81
N ASP A 81 -3.20 -3.04 -11.65
CA ASP A 81 -3.84 -3.51 -12.87
C ASP A 81 -5.07 -4.38 -12.56
N TRP A 82 -4.99 -5.22 -11.55
CA TRP A 82 -6.13 -6.02 -11.13
C TRP A 82 -7.26 -5.15 -10.61
N VAL A 83 -6.95 -4.21 -9.75
CA VAL A 83 -7.94 -3.29 -9.17
C VAL A 83 -8.59 -2.44 -10.27
N GLU A 84 -7.83 -2.11 -11.33
CA GLU A 84 -8.33 -1.32 -12.45
C GLU A 84 -9.56 -1.93 -13.10
N ASN A 85 -9.67 -3.27 -13.10
CA ASN A 85 -10.84 -3.96 -13.64
C ASN A 85 -12.14 -3.55 -12.94
N TYR A 86 -12.04 -3.03 -11.73
CA TYR A 86 -13.19 -2.69 -10.90
C TYR A 86 -13.41 -1.18 -10.81
N ARG A 87 -12.59 -0.41 -11.53
CA ARG A 87 -12.64 1.05 -11.45
C ARG A 87 -14.04 1.60 -11.70
N ARG A 88 -14.74 1.08 -12.67
CA ARG A 88 -16.08 1.55 -13.00
C ARG A 88 -17.06 1.43 -11.83
N PHE A 89 -16.90 0.40 -11.02
CA PHE A 89 -17.81 0.18 -9.88
C PHE A 89 -17.74 1.32 -8.89
N TRP A 90 -16.52 1.72 -8.49
CA TRP A 90 -16.44 2.79 -7.51
C TRP A 90 -16.61 4.17 -8.16
N GLU A 91 -16.15 4.38 -9.38
CA GLU A 91 -16.34 5.66 -10.04
C GLU A 91 -17.82 5.95 -10.25
N GLU A 92 -18.56 4.99 -10.77
CA GLU A 92 -20.00 5.15 -10.94
C GLU A 92 -20.71 5.38 -9.60
N SER A 93 -20.28 4.66 -8.56
CA SER A 93 -20.86 4.81 -7.23
C SER A 93 -20.55 6.18 -6.64
N LEU A 94 -19.31 6.65 -6.82
CA LEU A 94 -18.92 7.97 -6.34
C LEU A 94 -19.62 9.08 -7.12
N ASP A 95 -19.78 8.90 -8.43
CA ASP A 95 -20.52 9.86 -9.25
C ASP A 95 -21.98 9.94 -8.81
N ARG A 96 -22.61 8.80 -8.56
CA ARG A 96 -23.99 8.78 -8.07
C ARG A 96 -24.10 9.45 -6.69
N LEU A 97 -23.13 9.18 -5.83
CA LEU A 97 -23.11 9.83 -4.52
C LEU A 97 -22.91 11.32 -4.64
N GLY A 98 -22.01 11.75 -5.53
CA GLY A 98 -21.78 13.16 -5.80
C GLY A 98 -23.03 13.85 -6.30
N ASP A 99 -23.74 13.22 -7.24
CA ASP A 99 -24.99 13.75 -7.78
C ASP A 99 -26.05 13.86 -6.69
N TYR A 100 -26.14 12.83 -5.84
CA TYR A 100 -27.10 12.83 -4.73
C TYR A 100 -26.81 13.94 -3.74
N LEU A 101 -25.54 14.12 -3.38
CA LEU A 101 -25.14 15.19 -2.47
C LEU A 101 -25.37 16.56 -3.09
N ALA A 102 -25.15 16.71 -4.39
CA ALA A 102 -25.44 17.95 -5.08
C ALA A 102 -26.93 18.28 -5.05
N GLU A 103 -27.79 17.26 -5.22
CA GLU A 103 -29.23 17.43 -5.12
C GLU A 103 -29.65 17.89 -3.72
N LEU A 104 -29.07 17.27 -2.70
CA LEU A 104 -29.38 17.66 -1.31
C LEU A 104 -28.93 19.09 -1.03
N GLN A 105 -27.74 19.46 -1.51
CA GLN A 105 -27.24 20.82 -1.33
C GLN A 105 -28.08 21.84 -2.07
N LYS A 106 -28.56 21.49 -3.25
CA LYS A 106 -29.43 22.33 -4.02
C LYS A 106 -30.71 22.63 -3.26
N GLY A 107 -31.32 21.61 -2.67
CA GLY A 107 -32.51 21.78 -1.86
C GLY A 107 -32.27 22.69 -0.66
N ASP A 108 -31.16 22.47 0.04
CA ASP A 108 -30.79 23.27 1.20
C ASP A 108 -30.45 24.70 0.83
N SER A 109 -29.64 24.88 -0.20
CA SER A 109 -29.18 26.23 -0.54
C SER A 109 -30.30 27.10 -1.08
N GLY A 110 -31.34 26.51 -1.64
CA GLY A 110 -32.51 27.24 -2.05
C GLY A 110 -33.20 27.92 -0.86
N GLY A 111 -33.07 27.35 0.32
CA GLY A 111 -33.72 27.91 1.53
C GLY A 111 -32.80 28.66 2.45
N SER A 112 -31.51 28.33 2.50
CA SER A 112 -30.66 28.77 3.59
C SER A 112 -29.55 29.71 3.22
N ARG A 113 -29.32 29.97 1.97
CA ARG A 113 -28.17 30.72 1.52
C ARG A 113 -28.35 32.21 1.45
N ASN A 114 -29.37 32.68 1.90
CA ASN A 114 -29.66 34.12 1.73
C ASN A 114 -29.27 34.94 2.90
#